data_73fd3fa456a8cf234335c1a135d33730
#
_entry.id   73fd3fa456a8cf234335c1a135d33730
#
_cell.length_a   1.000
_cell.length_b   1.000
_cell.length_c   1.000
_cell.angle_alpha   90.00
_cell.angle_beta   90.00
_cell.angle_gamma   90.00
#
_symmetry.space_group_name_H-M   'P 1'
#
loop_
_entity.id
_entity.type
_entity.pdbx_description
1 polymer ?
#
loop_
_entity_poly.entity_id
_entity_poly.type
_entity_poly.pdbx_seq_one_letter_code
_entity_poly.pdbx_strand_id
1 'polypeptide(L)'
;MAAGLTTAGCGKPDWRDFNSAEGKYSVQFPGKPEDKSETYHQGLKVDARVVILNQATFLVSFIDLPPGIPLDYAAILEGMTAQVGGKVTKLRDWTIDGHQGKEVEMSITSTPFYPVSWVASAANKGKRLDWWFNKNKAGFASMRMVVVNNRLYQTVAIGEETDFENADVKKFFESFKLIQ
;
A
#
# COMPACT_ATOMS: atom_id res chain seq x y z
N MET A 1 -12.96 47.36 3.22
CA MET A 1 -13.37 45.97 3.25
C MET A 1 -12.16 45.13 2.83
N ALA A 2 -11.52 44.48 3.79
CA ALA A 2 -10.35 43.64 3.52
C ALA A 2 -10.84 42.19 3.35
N ALA A 3 -10.69 41.66 2.14
CA ALA A 3 -10.98 40.25 1.86
C ALA A 3 -9.85 39.38 2.42
N GLY A 4 -10.16 38.64 3.47
CA GLY A 4 -9.23 37.68 4.03
C GLY A 4 -8.99 36.51 3.05
N LEU A 5 -7.78 36.42 2.55
CA LEU A 5 -7.28 35.20 1.88
C LEU A 5 -7.17 34.08 2.93
N THR A 6 -8.11 33.16 2.93
CA THR A 6 -7.96 31.88 3.64
C THR A 6 -6.93 31.07 2.88
N THR A 7 -5.71 31.03 3.38
CA THR A 7 -4.72 30.03 2.96
C THR A 7 -5.29 28.67 3.31
N ALA A 8 -5.61 27.85 2.28
CA ALA A 8 -5.87 26.44 2.45
C ALA A 8 -4.58 25.80 2.99
N GLY A 9 -4.49 25.67 4.31
CA GLY A 9 -3.37 25.00 4.95
C GLY A 9 -3.36 23.56 4.50
N CYS A 10 -2.19 23.04 4.13
CA CYS A 10 -1.91 21.60 4.09
C CYS A 10 -2.20 21.06 5.49
N GLY A 11 -3.41 20.54 5.70
CA GLY A 11 -3.81 19.96 6.97
C GLY A 11 -2.91 18.76 7.24
N LYS A 12 -2.39 18.68 8.47
CA LYS A 12 -1.66 17.49 8.92
C LYS A 12 -2.55 16.25 8.72
N PRO A 13 -1.98 15.09 8.34
CA PRO A 13 -2.74 13.85 8.23
C PRO A 13 -3.48 13.53 9.53
N ASP A 14 -4.74 13.12 9.40
CA ASP A 14 -5.58 12.68 10.52
C ASP A 14 -5.25 11.20 10.84
N TRP A 15 -4.18 11.00 11.60
CA TRP A 15 -3.71 9.67 11.95
C TRP A 15 -4.71 8.91 12.82
N ARG A 16 -5.04 7.68 12.40
CA ARG A 16 -6.02 6.81 13.06
C ARG A 16 -5.45 5.43 13.30
N ASP A 17 -5.63 4.93 14.52
CA ASP A 17 -5.35 3.54 14.83
C ASP A 17 -6.39 2.65 14.16
N PHE A 18 -5.92 1.58 13.53
CA PHE A 18 -6.74 0.56 12.91
C PHE A 18 -6.34 -0.82 13.41
N ASN A 19 -7.31 -1.59 13.87
CA ASN A 19 -7.12 -2.98 14.32
C ASN A 19 -7.98 -3.90 13.46
N SER A 20 -7.38 -4.88 12.81
CA SER A 20 -8.05 -5.92 12.06
C SER A 20 -8.09 -7.21 12.87
N ALA A 21 -9.24 -7.56 13.42
CA ALA A 21 -9.42 -8.83 14.12
C ALA A 21 -9.29 -10.04 13.16
N GLU A 22 -9.86 -9.94 11.96
CA GLU A 22 -9.77 -10.96 10.91
C GLU A 22 -8.34 -11.07 10.38
N GLY A 23 -7.71 -9.93 10.07
CA GLY A 23 -6.35 -9.87 9.56
C GLY A 23 -5.28 -10.11 10.62
N LYS A 24 -5.63 -10.07 11.92
CA LYS A 24 -4.68 -10.21 13.05
C LYS A 24 -3.51 -9.22 12.93
N TYR A 25 -3.80 -7.96 12.67
CA TYR A 25 -2.81 -6.89 12.64
C TYR A 25 -3.36 -5.57 13.14
N SER A 26 -2.47 -4.68 13.55
CA SER A 26 -2.76 -3.27 13.80
C SER A 26 -1.82 -2.38 13.01
N VAL A 27 -2.30 -1.17 12.70
CA VAL A 27 -1.53 -0.16 11.96
C VAL A 27 -2.13 1.23 12.18
N GLN A 28 -1.33 2.28 12.01
CA GLN A 28 -1.82 3.65 11.94
C GLN A 28 -1.95 4.09 10.48
N PHE A 29 -3.13 4.60 10.10
CA PHE A 29 -3.36 5.18 8.80
C PHE A 29 -3.42 6.72 8.87
N PRO A 30 -2.94 7.43 7.84
CA PRO A 30 -3.00 8.90 7.79
C PRO A 30 -4.38 9.45 7.40
N GLY A 31 -5.44 8.69 7.67
CA GLY A 31 -6.83 9.00 7.40
C GLY A 31 -7.74 7.82 7.70
N LYS A 32 -9.03 7.93 7.42
CA LYS A 32 -9.99 6.84 7.58
C LYS A 32 -9.78 5.80 6.47
N PRO A 33 -9.39 4.55 6.79
CA PRO A 33 -9.23 3.51 5.77
C PRO A 33 -10.58 3.07 5.21
N GLU A 34 -10.59 2.79 3.91
CA GLU A 34 -11.71 2.13 3.23
C GLU A 34 -11.43 0.63 3.16
N ASP A 35 -12.47 -0.16 3.43
CA ASP A 35 -12.41 -1.61 3.33
C ASP A 35 -12.50 -2.04 1.87
N LYS A 36 -11.59 -2.92 1.46
CA LYS A 36 -11.56 -3.50 0.12
C LYS A 36 -11.31 -5.00 0.24
N SER A 37 -12.09 -5.74 -0.52
CA SER A 37 -11.93 -7.18 -0.64
C SER A 37 -12.15 -7.57 -2.08
N GLU A 38 -11.27 -8.40 -2.61
CA GLU A 38 -11.35 -8.89 -3.99
C GLU A 38 -11.00 -10.37 -4.05
N THR A 39 -11.73 -11.09 -4.89
CA THR A 39 -11.43 -12.50 -5.15
C THR A 39 -10.83 -12.64 -6.55
N TYR A 40 -9.61 -13.13 -6.60
CA TYR A 40 -8.88 -13.40 -7.85
C TYR A 40 -9.24 -14.77 -8.45
N HIS A 41 -8.74 -14.99 -9.66
CA HIS A 41 -8.79 -16.32 -10.28
C HIS A 41 -8.27 -17.38 -9.29
N GLN A 42 -8.90 -18.54 -9.27
CA GLN A 42 -8.62 -19.66 -8.35
C GLN A 42 -9.13 -19.47 -6.90
N GLY A 43 -10.00 -18.47 -6.66
CA GLY A 43 -10.63 -18.29 -5.34
C GLY A 43 -9.74 -17.63 -4.28
N LEU A 44 -8.60 -17.09 -4.66
CA LEU A 44 -7.71 -16.38 -3.75
C LEU A 44 -8.33 -15.05 -3.34
N LYS A 45 -8.74 -14.92 -2.08
CA LYS A 45 -9.31 -13.69 -1.52
C LYS A 45 -8.20 -12.80 -0.97
N VAL A 46 -8.20 -11.54 -1.41
CA VAL A 46 -7.34 -10.48 -0.87
C VAL A 46 -8.22 -9.52 -0.07
N ASP A 47 -7.94 -9.37 1.22
CA ASP A 47 -8.52 -8.33 2.04
C ASP A 47 -7.55 -7.16 2.14
N ALA A 48 -8.06 -5.95 1.93
CA ALA A 48 -7.23 -4.75 1.96
C ALA A 48 -7.90 -3.57 2.65
N ARG A 49 -7.09 -2.73 3.26
CA ARG A 49 -7.45 -1.43 3.85
C ARG A 49 -6.63 -0.36 3.16
N VAL A 50 -7.31 0.68 2.68
CA VAL A 50 -6.69 1.68 1.82
C VAL A 50 -7.02 3.08 2.28
N VAL A 51 -6.03 3.95 2.34
CA VAL A 51 -6.19 5.40 2.47
C VAL A 51 -5.57 6.08 1.27
N ILE A 52 -6.33 6.91 0.60
CA ILE A 52 -5.88 7.68 -0.55
C ILE A 52 -5.86 9.14 -0.14
N LEU A 53 -4.67 9.72 -0.15
CA LEU A 53 -4.43 11.15 0.02
C LEU A 53 -4.13 11.80 -1.33
N ASN A 54 -4.01 13.12 -1.37
CA ASN A 54 -3.74 13.84 -2.62
C ASN A 54 -2.41 13.47 -3.28
N GLN A 55 -1.42 13.03 -2.51
CA GLN A 55 -0.05 12.77 -2.97
C GLN A 55 0.41 11.34 -2.75
N ALA A 56 -0.26 10.57 -1.89
CA ALA A 56 0.16 9.22 -1.56
C ALA A 56 -1.04 8.30 -1.28
N THR A 57 -0.86 7.01 -1.55
CA THR A 57 -1.78 5.93 -1.21
C THR A 57 -1.12 5.01 -0.22
N PHE A 58 -1.81 4.69 0.85
CA PHE A 58 -1.37 3.78 1.91
C PHE A 58 -2.29 2.58 1.94
N LEU A 59 -1.71 1.40 2.00
CA LEU A 59 -2.44 0.15 1.93
C LEU A 59 -1.85 -0.89 2.87
N VAL A 60 -2.73 -1.62 3.56
CA VAL A 60 -2.40 -2.90 4.17
C VAL A 60 -3.31 -3.96 3.58
N SER A 61 -2.75 -5.08 3.16
CA SER A 61 -3.52 -6.24 2.73
C SER A 61 -3.02 -7.51 3.38
N PHE A 62 -3.91 -8.52 3.42
CA PHE A 62 -3.52 -9.88 3.72
C PHE A 62 -4.20 -10.86 2.77
N ILE A 63 -3.54 -12.01 2.59
CA ILE A 63 -3.96 -13.10 1.70
C ILE A 63 -3.69 -14.41 2.42
N ASP A 64 -4.72 -15.24 2.61
CA ASP A 64 -4.53 -16.61 3.08
C ASP A 64 -4.06 -17.48 1.92
N LEU A 65 -2.84 -17.98 2.02
CA LEU A 65 -2.23 -18.80 1.00
C LEU A 65 -2.71 -20.26 1.12
N PRO A 66 -2.93 -20.95 0.01
CA PRO A 66 -3.22 -22.39 0.06
C PRO A 66 -2.10 -23.17 0.76
N PRO A 67 -2.43 -24.21 1.54
CA PRO A 67 -1.43 -25.02 2.21
C PRO A 67 -0.45 -25.66 1.23
N GLY A 68 0.84 -25.69 1.60
CA GLY A 68 1.87 -26.42 0.82
C GLY A 68 2.39 -25.68 -0.41
N ILE A 69 1.96 -24.44 -0.67
CA ILE A 69 2.58 -23.60 -1.69
C ILE A 69 3.82 -22.95 -1.08
N PRO A 70 5.02 -23.26 -1.58
CA PRO A 70 6.22 -22.58 -1.14
C PRO A 70 6.13 -21.11 -1.54
N LEU A 71 6.36 -20.22 -0.59
CA LEU A 71 6.38 -18.80 -0.89
C LEU A 71 7.68 -18.45 -1.61
N ASP A 72 7.55 -18.03 -2.85
CA ASP A 72 8.65 -17.45 -3.62
C ASP A 72 8.47 -15.93 -3.74
N TYR A 73 9.20 -15.19 -2.90
CA TYR A 73 9.19 -13.74 -2.96
C TYR A 73 9.66 -13.20 -4.31
N ALA A 74 10.55 -13.90 -5.01
CA ALA A 74 11.03 -13.48 -6.32
C ALA A 74 9.91 -13.57 -7.36
N ALA A 75 9.16 -14.66 -7.38
CA ALA A 75 8.00 -14.84 -8.27
C ALA A 75 6.89 -13.82 -7.97
N ILE A 76 6.64 -13.50 -6.69
CA ILE A 76 5.68 -12.46 -6.31
C ILE A 76 6.13 -11.10 -6.85
N LEU A 77 7.40 -10.74 -6.66
CA LEU A 77 7.95 -9.47 -7.13
C LEU A 77 7.95 -9.36 -8.65
N GLU A 78 8.29 -10.44 -9.35
CA GLU A 78 8.22 -10.51 -10.81
C GLU A 78 6.80 -10.27 -11.32
N GLY A 79 5.82 -10.96 -10.74
CA GLY A 79 4.41 -10.78 -11.07
C GLY A 79 3.93 -9.34 -10.81
N MET A 80 4.31 -8.76 -9.67
CA MET A 80 3.96 -7.38 -9.33
C MET A 80 4.60 -6.38 -10.29
N THR A 81 5.90 -6.48 -10.56
CA THR A 81 6.60 -5.55 -11.46
C THR A 81 6.09 -5.64 -12.88
N ALA A 82 5.74 -6.85 -13.36
CA ALA A 82 5.13 -7.05 -14.67
C ALA A 82 3.76 -6.34 -14.78
N GLN A 83 2.94 -6.40 -13.71
CA GLN A 83 1.62 -5.76 -13.70
C GLN A 83 1.70 -4.24 -13.69
N VAL A 84 2.70 -3.66 -13.04
CA VAL A 84 2.80 -2.21 -12.86
C VAL A 84 3.76 -1.54 -13.84
N GLY A 85 4.38 -2.30 -14.73
CA GLY A 85 5.45 -1.78 -15.60
C GLY A 85 6.62 -1.20 -14.79
N GLY A 86 6.83 -1.72 -13.58
CA GLY A 86 7.79 -1.18 -12.63
C GLY A 86 9.14 -1.89 -12.66
N LYS A 87 10.08 -1.34 -11.91
CA LYS A 87 11.40 -1.93 -11.68
C LYS A 87 11.74 -1.87 -10.21
N VAL A 88 12.14 -3.01 -9.62
CA VAL A 88 12.69 -3.03 -8.27
C VAL A 88 13.99 -2.23 -8.25
N THR A 89 14.05 -1.21 -7.39
CA THR A 89 15.22 -0.35 -7.18
C THR A 89 16.00 -0.74 -5.95
N LYS A 90 15.30 -1.26 -4.92
CA LYS A 90 15.90 -1.81 -3.71
C LYS A 90 15.14 -3.04 -3.24
N LEU A 91 15.88 -4.03 -2.74
CA LEU A 91 15.35 -5.23 -2.08
C LEU A 91 16.20 -5.50 -0.84
N ARG A 92 15.55 -5.58 0.31
CA ARG A 92 16.22 -5.82 1.60
C ARG A 92 15.48 -6.91 2.39
N ASP A 93 16.22 -7.62 3.22
CA ASP A 93 15.61 -8.45 4.26
C ASP A 93 15.01 -7.55 5.34
N TRP A 94 13.83 -7.93 5.79
CA TRP A 94 13.09 -7.26 6.84
C TRP A 94 12.56 -8.30 7.83
N THR A 95 12.44 -7.93 9.09
CA THR A 95 11.95 -8.85 10.13
C THR A 95 10.92 -8.14 10.98
N ILE A 96 9.84 -8.85 11.32
CA ILE A 96 8.81 -8.42 12.26
C ILE A 96 8.44 -9.59 13.17
N ASP A 97 8.48 -9.38 14.49
CA ASP A 97 8.12 -10.37 15.52
C ASP A 97 8.79 -11.74 15.29
N GLY A 98 10.06 -11.74 14.83
CA GLY A 98 10.83 -12.95 14.52
C GLY A 98 10.56 -13.59 13.15
N HIS A 99 9.59 -13.09 12.39
CA HIS A 99 9.29 -13.57 11.04
C HIS A 99 10.11 -12.81 9.99
N GLN A 100 10.76 -13.54 9.10
CA GLN A 100 11.52 -12.96 8.00
C GLN A 100 10.60 -12.59 6.85
N GLY A 101 10.78 -11.38 6.34
CA GLY A 101 10.07 -10.83 5.21
C GLY A 101 11.00 -10.06 4.27
N LYS A 102 10.42 -9.29 3.38
CA LYS A 102 11.14 -8.43 2.43
C LYS A 102 10.63 -7.01 2.50
N GLU A 103 11.56 -6.06 2.39
CA GLU A 103 11.29 -4.65 2.12
C GLU A 103 11.73 -4.33 0.70
N VAL A 104 10.85 -3.73 -0.08
CA VAL A 104 11.02 -3.50 -1.51
C VAL A 104 10.74 -2.04 -1.82
N GLU A 105 11.63 -1.42 -2.60
CA GLU A 105 11.37 -0.15 -3.24
C GLU A 105 11.35 -0.37 -4.75
N MET A 106 10.40 0.23 -5.45
CA MET A 106 10.28 0.11 -6.90
C MET A 106 9.89 1.43 -7.54
N SER A 107 10.47 1.70 -8.69
CA SER A 107 9.97 2.74 -9.59
C SER A 107 8.78 2.17 -10.37
N ILE A 108 7.76 3.01 -10.61
CA ILE A 108 6.58 2.67 -11.39
C ILE A 108 6.62 3.55 -12.63
N THR A 109 6.56 2.96 -13.81
CA THR A 109 6.46 3.70 -15.06
C THR A 109 5.01 4.16 -15.28
N SER A 110 4.80 5.07 -16.21
CA SER A 110 3.53 5.75 -16.48
C SER A 110 2.32 4.86 -16.84
N THR A 111 2.49 3.57 -16.84
CA THR A 111 1.39 2.63 -17.00
C THR A 111 0.51 2.66 -15.75
N PRO A 112 -0.81 2.76 -15.87
CA PRO A 112 -1.67 2.77 -14.70
C PRO A 112 -1.39 1.53 -13.85
N PHE A 113 -0.95 1.77 -12.63
CA PHE A 113 -0.82 0.74 -11.62
C PHE A 113 -2.23 0.23 -11.30
N TYR A 114 -2.59 -0.88 -11.90
CA TYR A 114 -3.70 -1.69 -11.45
C TYR A 114 -3.14 -2.89 -10.67
N PRO A 115 -2.59 -2.71 -9.47
CA PRO A 115 -2.34 -3.90 -8.69
C PRO A 115 -3.67 -4.50 -8.32
N VAL A 116 -4.75 -3.72 -8.49
CA VAL A 116 -6.04 -4.18 -8.02
C VAL A 116 -7.14 -3.28 -8.60
N SER A 117 -8.17 -3.87 -9.16
CA SER A 117 -9.38 -3.20 -9.67
C SER A 117 -10.02 -2.25 -8.64
N TRP A 118 -9.74 -2.42 -7.35
CA TRP A 118 -10.26 -1.57 -6.29
C TRP A 118 -9.60 -0.18 -6.17
N VAL A 119 -8.33 0.01 -6.58
CA VAL A 119 -7.76 1.36 -6.71
C VAL A 119 -8.54 2.13 -7.78
N ALA A 120 -8.85 1.47 -8.90
CA ALA A 120 -9.69 2.05 -9.95
C ALA A 120 -11.13 2.33 -9.46
N SER A 121 -11.72 1.47 -8.62
CA SER A 121 -13.06 1.69 -8.08
C SER A 121 -13.13 2.83 -7.06
N ALA A 122 -12.04 3.10 -6.33
CA ALA A 122 -11.93 4.27 -5.45
C ALA A 122 -11.81 5.58 -6.26
N ALA A 123 -11.13 5.53 -7.43
CA ALA A 123 -11.07 6.65 -8.38
C ALA A 123 -12.47 7.01 -8.92
N ASN A 124 -13.31 6.01 -9.18
CA ASN A 124 -14.68 6.21 -9.68
C ASN A 124 -15.62 6.91 -8.69
N LYS A 125 -15.24 7.08 -7.42
CA LYS A 125 -16.01 7.83 -6.42
C LYS A 125 -15.66 9.33 -6.36
N GLY A 126 -15.06 9.89 -7.41
CA GLY A 126 -14.73 11.31 -7.51
C GLY A 126 -13.50 11.73 -6.72
N LYS A 127 -12.75 10.80 -6.14
CA LYS A 127 -11.43 11.06 -5.58
C LYS A 127 -10.41 11.05 -6.72
N ARG A 128 -9.62 12.11 -6.84
CA ARG A 128 -8.74 12.46 -7.97
C ARG A 128 -7.51 11.53 -8.15
N LEU A 129 -7.72 10.22 -8.21
CA LEU A 129 -6.65 9.29 -8.64
C LEU A 129 -6.33 9.43 -10.14
N ASP A 130 -7.31 9.83 -10.95
CA ASP A 130 -7.14 10.20 -12.34
C ASP A 130 -6.07 11.28 -12.54
N TRP A 131 -5.90 12.19 -11.59
CA TRP A 131 -4.86 13.20 -11.62
C TRP A 131 -3.43 12.60 -11.56
N TRP A 132 -3.25 11.56 -10.80
CA TRP A 132 -1.96 10.91 -10.61
C TRP A 132 -1.59 10.04 -11.81
N PHE A 133 -2.56 9.30 -12.32
CA PHE A 133 -2.39 8.40 -13.45
C PHE A 133 -2.37 9.13 -14.81
N ASN A 134 -2.95 10.32 -14.91
CA ASN A 134 -3.10 11.06 -16.17
C ASN A 134 -1.90 11.94 -16.54
N LYS A 135 -0.87 12.01 -15.70
CA LYS A 135 0.25 12.95 -15.94
C LYS A 135 1.54 12.34 -16.48
N ASN A 136 1.58 11.09 -16.89
CA ASN A 136 2.82 10.41 -17.34
C ASN A 136 3.99 10.62 -16.36
N LYS A 137 3.72 10.76 -15.08
CA LYS A 137 4.75 10.89 -14.07
C LYS A 137 5.21 9.50 -13.61
N ALA A 138 6.51 9.31 -13.55
CA ALA A 138 7.07 8.16 -12.86
C ALA A 138 6.62 8.19 -11.40
N GLY A 139 6.11 7.07 -10.92
CA GLY A 139 5.74 6.87 -9.53
C GLY A 139 6.78 6.06 -8.79
N PHE A 140 6.62 6.00 -7.50
CA PHE A 140 7.43 5.19 -6.62
C PHE A 140 6.55 4.40 -5.66
N ALA A 141 6.93 3.18 -5.34
CA ALA A 141 6.27 2.37 -4.33
C ALA A 141 7.30 1.81 -3.36
N SER A 142 6.96 1.85 -2.08
CA SER A 142 7.65 1.10 -1.03
C SER A 142 6.69 0.08 -0.46
N MET A 143 7.19 -1.11 -0.16
CA MET A 143 6.40 -2.22 0.33
C MET A 143 7.19 -3.05 1.33
N ARG A 144 6.50 -3.52 2.38
CA ARG A 144 6.98 -4.61 3.22
C ARG A 144 6.04 -5.79 3.08
N MET A 145 6.61 -6.99 2.99
CA MET A 145 5.84 -8.23 2.92
C MET A 145 6.42 -9.28 3.85
N VAL A 146 5.54 -10.03 4.49
CA VAL A 146 5.92 -11.12 5.40
C VAL A 146 4.86 -12.22 5.37
N VAL A 147 5.30 -13.47 5.50
CA VAL A 147 4.37 -14.60 5.67
C VAL A 147 4.43 -15.12 7.09
N VAL A 148 3.26 -15.22 7.69
CA VAL A 148 3.07 -15.77 9.03
C VAL A 148 1.91 -16.75 9.01
N ASN A 149 2.14 -18.00 9.41
CA ASN A 149 1.10 -19.03 9.45
C ASN A 149 0.29 -19.15 8.15
N ASN A 150 0.95 -19.25 7.01
CA ASN A 150 0.34 -19.32 5.68
C ASN A 150 -0.43 -18.07 5.24
N ARG A 151 -0.29 -16.95 5.95
CA ARG A 151 -0.90 -15.68 5.59
C ARG A 151 0.18 -14.69 5.14
N LEU A 152 0.07 -14.20 3.92
CA LEU A 152 0.91 -13.13 3.40
C LEU A 152 0.33 -11.78 3.82
N TYR A 153 1.12 -10.98 4.51
CA TYR A 153 0.83 -9.60 4.81
C TYR A 153 1.64 -8.68 3.92
N GLN A 154 1.02 -7.60 3.47
CA GLN A 154 1.66 -6.56 2.68
C GLN A 154 1.26 -5.20 3.22
N THR A 155 2.26 -4.34 3.48
CA THR A 155 2.07 -2.92 3.70
C THR A 155 2.68 -2.17 2.53
N VAL A 156 1.95 -1.24 1.93
CA VAL A 156 2.38 -0.56 0.71
C VAL A 156 2.12 0.94 0.84
N ALA A 157 3.09 1.73 0.42
CA ALA A 157 2.93 3.16 0.18
C ALA A 157 3.26 3.44 -1.28
N ILE A 158 2.43 4.26 -1.96
CA ILE A 158 2.62 4.66 -3.36
C ILE A 158 2.53 6.17 -3.44
N GLY A 159 3.48 6.81 -4.10
CA GLY A 159 3.54 8.27 -4.22
C GLY A 159 4.57 8.74 -5.23
N GLU A 160 4.97 10.01 -5.17
CA GLU A 160 6.16 10.51 -5.84
C GLU A 160 7.40 10.11 -5.03
N GLU A 161 8.58 10.01 -5.65
CA GLU A 161 9.81 9.59 -4.97
C GLU A 161 10.14 10.46 -3.74
N THR A 162 9.87 11.74 -3.84
CA THR A 162 10.06 12.71 -2.75
C THR A 162 9.15 12.48 -1.54
N ASP A 163 8.05 11.75 -1.71
CA ASP A 163 7.11 11.46 -0.63
C ASP A 163 7.66 10.38 0.32
N PHE A 164 8.63 9.57 -0.12
CA PHE A 164 9.15 8.43 0.65
C PHE A 164 10.20 8.79 1.69
N GLU A 165 10.79 9.98 1.61
CA GLU A 165 11.57 10.56 2.70
C GLU A 165 10.68 11.20 3.78
N ASN A 166 9.36 11.21 3.55
CA ASN A 166 8.38 11.81 4.44
C ASN A 166 8.22 10.98 5.73
N ALA A 167 8.18 11.68 6.85
CA ALA A 167 7.93 11.11 8.17
C ALA A 167 6.62 10.30 8.25
N ASP A 168 5.64 10.62 7.41
CA ASP A 168 4.34 9.94 7.37
C ASP A 168 4.45 8.52 6.79
N VAL A 169 5.24 8.33 5.73
CA VAL A 169 5.51 7.00 5.16
C VAL A 169 6.25 6.13 6.17
N LYS A 170 7.27 6.68 6.81
CA LYS A 170 8.02 5.98 7.86
C LYS A 170 7.10 5.59 9.01
N LYS A 171 6.28 6.52 9.51
CA LYS A 171 5.33 6.29 10.59
C LYS A 171 4.34 5.17 10.24
N PHE A 172 3.80 5.16 9.02
CA PHE A 172 2.90 4.12 8.56
C PHE A 172 3.56 2.74 8.65
N PHE A 173 4.74 2.56 8.05
CA PHE A 173 5.43 1.27 8.06
C PHE A 173 5.85 0.82 9.46
N GLU A 174 6.29 1.73 10.33
CA GLU A 174 6.73 1.42 11.70
C GLU A 174 5.55 1.12 12.64
N SER A 175 4.35 1.59 12.30
CA SER A 175 3.15 1.34 13.09
C SER A 175 2.53 -0.03 12.88
N PHE A 176 2.91 -0.75 11.81
CA PHE A 176 2.37 -2.08 11.53
C PHE A 176 2.87 -3.10 12.53
N LYS A 177 1.94 -3.84 13.13
CA LYS A 177 2.22 -4.89 14.11
C LYS A 177 1.32 -6.09 13.85
N LEU A 178 1.84 -7.29 14.06
CA LEU A 178 1.04 -8.52 14.11
C LEU A 178 0.35 -8.63 15.48
N ILE A 179 -0.89 -9.12 15.48
CA ILE A 179 -1.65 -9.42 16.70
C ILE A 179 -1.73 -10.94 16.82
N GLN A 180 -1.30 -11.46 17.98
CA GLN A 180 -1.36 -12.89 18.27
C GLN A 180 -2.78 -13.38 18.59
#